data_d004aa0cc2085fc9d968885b7b48799f
#
_entry.id   d004aa0cc2085fc9d968885b7b48799f
#
_cell.length_a   1.000
_cell.length_b   1.000
_cell.length_c   1.000
_cell.angle_alpha   90.00
_cell.angle_beta   90.00
_cell.angle_gamma   90.00
#
_symmetry.space_group_name_H-M   'P 1'
#
loop_
_entity.id
_entity.type
_entity.pdbx_description
1 polymer ?
#
loop_
_entity_poly.entity_id
_entity_poly.type
_entity_poly.pdbx_seq_one_letter_code
_entity_poly.pdbx_strand_id
1 'polypeptide(L)'
;MPPEIGKLNSARRKAITVSATDFIREDLVAPGVFQLQPAVEGVSLCQWVATNKQSVLGKLQTTGAVLFRGFDLLSIQAFEQLLTNVSGELVDYSYRSTPRNQVSGKIYTSTHYPAHQTIALHNEMSYSRQWPMIIGFFCVQPAGEGGETPLADSRRVFAQIDPEIRKEFIRKQVMYVRNYDDDALDLSWREVFQTDSRAEVENYCLKAGMKVEWNGDKQLRTSQVCQAVIEHPLTGEMVWFNQAHLFHVS
;
A
#
# COMPACT_ATOMS: atom_id res chain seq x y z
N MET A 1 72.93 -5.29 28.47
CA MET A 1 71.76 -4.47 28.83
C MET A 1 70.73 -4.58 27.71
N PRO A 2 69.53 -5.10 27.93
CA PRO A 2 68.48 -5.10 26.89
C PRO A 2 67.83 -3.69 26.84
N PRO A 3 67.35 -3.24 25.65
CA PRO A 3 66.77 -1.90 25.50
C PRO A 3 65.38 -1.85 26.17
N GLU A 4 65.16 -0.72 26.87
CA GLU A 4 63.85 -0.39 27.50
C GLU A 4 62.78 -0.21 26.41
N ILE A 5 61.70 -0.99 26.52
CA ILE A 5 60.51 -0.83 25.70
C ILE A 5 59.74 0.38 26.24
N GLY A 6 59.76 1.47 25.48
CA GLY A 6 59.02 2.68 25.77
C GLY A 6 57.51 2.39 25.95
N LYS A 7 56.92 2.92 27.01
CA LYS A 7 55.49 2.85 27.32
C LYS A 7 54.69 3.47 26.19
N LEU A 8 54.00 2.63 25.43
CA LEU A 8 52.95 3.06 24.48
C LEU A 8 51.84 3.76 25.28
N ASN A 9 51.71 5.06 25.10
CA ASN A 9 50.58 5.82 25.55
C ASN A 9 49.31 5.26 24.88
N SER A 10 48.47 4.57 25.65
CA SER A 10 47.15 4.18 25.22
C SER A 10 46.29 5.42 25.04
N ALA A 11 46.21 5.94 23.84
CA ALA A 11 45.24 6.93 23.47
C ALA A 11 43.85 6.32 23.74
N ARG A 12 43.16 6.79 24.80
CA ARG A 12 41.78 6.43 25.06
C ARG A 12 40.97 6.83 23.85
N ARG A 13 40.56 5.85 23.05
CA ARG A 13 39.57 6.04 21.99
C ARG A 13 38.29 6.54 22.67
N LYS A 14 37.93 7.79 22.41
CA LYS A 14 36.63 8.32 22.80
C LYS A 14 35.59 7.54 22.00
N ALA A 15 34.68 6.84 22.69
CA ALA A 15 33.53 6.24 22.02
C ALA A 15 32.70 7.41 21.46
N ILE A 16 32.59 7.49 20.16
CA ILE A 16 31.67 8.41 19.49
C ILE A 16 30.31 7.71 19.56
N THR A 17 29.37 8.27 20.30
CA THR A 17 27.98 7.82 20.28
C THR A 17 27.37 8.34 18.98
N VAL A 18 27.26 7.48 17.98
CA VAL A 18 26.58 7.78 16.71
C VAL A 18 25.10 7.55 16.94
N SER A 19 24.29 8.58 16.73
CA SER A 19 22.83 8.46 16.76
C SER A 19 22.35 7.77 15.50
N ALA A 20 21.25 7.00 15.58
CA ALA A 20 20.61 6.40 14.40
C ALA A 20 20.18 7.47 13.37
N THR A 21 19.96 8.70 13.81
CA THR A 21 19.65 9.86 12.95
C THR A 21 20.83 10.35 12.12
N ASP A 22 22.09 10.01 12.50
CA ASP A 22 23.28 10.45 11.77
C ASP A 22 23.46 9.71 10.44
N PHE A 23 22.74 8.62 10.23
CA PHE A 23 22.80 7.78 9.02
C PHE A 23 21.73 8.11 7.99
N ILE A 24 20.70 8.88 8.36
CA ILE A 24 19.55 9.16 7.51
C ILE A 24 19.29 10.66 7.45
N ARG A 25 19.07 11.16 6.24
CA ARG A 25 18.53 12.50 5.99
C ARG A 25 17.01 12.39 5.87
N GLU A 26 16.33 13.36 6.43
CA GLU A 26 14.88 13.41 6.53
C GLU A 26 14.38 14.74 5.99
N ASP A 27 13.48 14.71 4.99
CA ASP A 27 12.93 15.90 4.35
C ASP A 27 11.42 15.75 4.08
N LEU A 28 10.67 16.83 4.18
CA LEU A 28 9.31 16.92 3.67
C LEU A 28 9.38 17.42 2.22
N VAL A 29 9.36 16.51 1.25
CA VAL A 29 9.58 16.83 -0.18
C VAL A 29 8.33 17.31 -0.90
N ALA A 30 7.14 17.00 -0.35
CA ALA A 30 5.87 17.50 -0.83
C ALA A 30 4.84 17.48 0.32
N PRO A 31 3.74 18.22 0.23
CA PRO A 31 2.65 18.10 1.20
C PRO A 31 2.17 16.66 1.31
N GLY A 32 2.32 16.05 2.49
CA GLY A 32 1.92 14.66 2.74
C GLY A 32 2.97 13.60 2.35
N VAL A 33 4.18 13.97 1.90
CA VAL A 33 5.25 13.02 1.54
C VAL A 33 6.52 13.31 2.31
N PHE A 34 6.88 12.40 3.20
CA PHE A 34 8.12 12.46 3.97
C PHE A 34 9.18 11.57 3.32
N GLN A 35 10.32 12.14 2.96
CA GLN A 35 11.42 11.42 2.32
C GLN A 35 12.52 11.06 3.31
N LEU A 36 13.00 9.83 3.20
CA LEU A 36 14.13 9.28 3.93
C LEU A 36 15.21 8.87 2.94
N GLN A 37 16.45 9.34 3.15
CA GLN A 37 17.60 9.04 2.31
C GLN A 37 18.80 8.65 3.17
N PRO A 38 19.70 7.76 2.70
CA PRO A 38 20.96 7.50 3.41
C PRO A 38 21.84 8.75 3.41
N ALA A 39 22.39 9.10 4.57
CA ALA A 39 23.38 10.17 4.72
C ALA A 39 24.81 9.69 4.42
N VAL A 40 25.02 8.38 4.49
CA VAL A 40 26.29 7.69 4.23
C VAL A 40 26.05 6.44 3.41
N GLU A 41 27.06 5.99 2.67
CA GLU A 41 26.98 4.74 1.90
C GLU A 41 26.84 3.50 2.79
N GLY A 42 26.25 2.42 2.25
CA GLY A 42 26.15 1.12 2.91
C GLY A 42 25.06 1.02 3.99
N VAL A 43 24.16 1.98 4.08
CA VAL A 43 23.01 1.89 5.01
C VAL A 43 22.00 0.89 4.47
N SER A 44 21.84 -0.24 5.17
CA SER A 44 20.79 -1.22 4.87
C SER A 44 19.41 -0.69 5.28
N LEU A 45 18.54 -0.44 4.30
CA LEU A 45 17.18 0.01 4.54
C LEU A 45 16.39 -0.97 5.43
N CYS A 46 16.47 -2.28 5.14
CA CYS A 46 15.75 -3.29 5.90
C CYS A 46 16.17 -3.33 7.38
N GLN A 47 17.48 -3.23 7.65
CA GLN A 47 17.99 -3.22 9.03
C GLN A 47 17.63 -1.92 9.74
N TRP A 48 17.77 -0.79 9.06
CA TRP A 48 17.42 0.51 9.64
C TRP A 48 15.94 0.59 9.97
N VAL A 49 15.05 0.17 9.07
CA VAL A 49 13.60 0.16 9.30
C VAL A 49 13.22 -0.81 10.43
N ALA A 50 13.85 -1.98 10.53
CA ALA A 50 13.60 -2.93 11.61
C ALA A 50 13.85 -2.32 13.00
N THR A 51 14.87 -1.47 13.13
CA THR A 51 15.21 -0.79 14.39
C THR A 51 14.46 0.53 14.60
N ASN A 52 13.96 1.15 13.52
CA ASN A 52 13.30 2.47 13.55
C ASN A 52 11.81 2.39 13.14
N LYS A 53 11.19 1.22 13.23
CA LYS A 53 9.80 0.97 12.80
C LYS A 53 8.82 2.01 13.33
N GLN A 54 8.87 2.33 14.62
CA GLN A 54 7.95 3.28 15.24
C GLN A 54 8.10 4.70 14.69
N SER A 55 9.32 5.13 14.38
CA SER A 55 9.57 6.41 13.73
C SER A 55 8.98 6.47 12.33
N VAL A 56 9.16 5.38 11.54
CA VAL A 56 8.58 5.27 10.18
C VAL A 56 7.05 5.31 10.24
N LEU A 57 6.45 4.53 11.14
CA LEU A 57 4.98 4.50 11.30
C LEU A 57 4.43 5.85 11.78
N GLY A 58 5.11 6.52 12.71
CA GLY A 58 4.72 7.86 13.17
C GLY A 58 4.74 8.88 12.04
N LYS A 59 5.78 8.85 11.19
CA LYS A 59 5.85 9.71 9.99
C LYS A 59 4.70 9.38 9.03
N LEU A 60 4.48 8.11 8.73
CA LEU A 60 3.41 7.65 7.85
C LEU A 60 2.02 8.12 8.32
N GLN A 61 1.73 8.02 9.62
CA GLN A 61 0.47 8.49 10.20
C GLN A 61 0.30 10.01 10.11
N THR A 62 1.39 10.76 10.31
CA THR A 62 1.35 12.22 10.29
C THR A 62 1.25 12.78 8.88
N THR A 63 2.04 12.25 7.94
CA THR A 63 2.16 12.80 6.58
C THR A 63 1.32 12.07 5.55
N GLY A 64 1.01 10.77 5.77
CA GLY A 64 0.27 9.92 4.84
C GLY A 64 1.16 9.11 3.90
N ALA A 65 2.38 9.55 3.58
CA ALA A 65 3.31 8.81 2.75
C ALA A 65 4.77 8.96 3.22
N VAL A 66 5.53 7.87 3.11
CA VAL A 66 6.98 7.85 3.34
C VAL A 66 7.67 7.34 2.07
N LEU A 67 8.57 8.15 1.53
CA LEU A 67 9.38 7.82 0.37
C LEU A 67 10.80 7.46 0.80
N PHE A 68 11.21 6.24 0.55
CA PHE A 68 12.61 5.80 0.70
C PHE A 68 13.33 5.98 -0.63
N ARG A 69 14.38 6.79 -0.66
CA ARG A 69 15.12 7.09 -1.88
C ARG A 69 16.63 6.95 -1.67
N GLY A 70 17.33 6.43 -2.69
CA GLY A 70 18.78 6.32 -2.65
C GLY A 70 19.33 5.20 -1.77
N PHE A 71 18.50 4.25 -1.38
CA PHE A 71 18.92 3.03 -0.70
C PHE A 71 19.14 1.88 -1.69
N ASP A 72 20.07 1.00 -1.36
CA ASP A 72 20.30 -0.23 -2.11
C ASP A 72 19.28 -1.30 -1.70
N LEU A 73 18.10 -1.25 -2.30
CA LEU A 73 17.08 -2.30 -2.19
C LEU A 73 17.15 -3.15 -3.47
N LEU A 74 17.94 -4.24 -3.42
CA LEU A 74 18.40 -4.94 -4.61
C LEU A 74 17.52 -6.08 -5.10
N SER A 75 16.44 -6.41 -4.39
CA SER A 75 15.58 -7.53 -4.77
C SER A 75 14.12 -7.37 -4.30
N ILE A 76 13.23 -8.10 -4.96
CA ILE A 76 11.82 -8.20 -4.58
C ILE A 76 11.67 -8.83 -3.19
N GLN A 77 12.50 -9.80 -2.86
CA GLN A 77 12.51 -10.45 -1.55
C GLN A 77 12.91 -9.46 -0.43
N ALA A 78 13.89 -8.58 -0.71
CA ALA A 78 14.26 -7.52 0.23
C ALA A 78 13.11 -6.51 0.41
N PHE A 79 12.37 -6.20 -0.64
CA PHE A 79 11.18 -5.36 -0.57
C PHE A 79 10.06 -6.03 0.24
N GLU A 80 9.80 -7.31 0.04
CA GLU A 80 8.83 -8.09 0.84
C GLU A 80 9.19 -8.10 2.33
N GLN A 81 10.49 -8.31 2.63
CA GLN A 81 10.99 -8.24 4.01
C GLN A 81 10.84 -6.84 4.61
N LEU A 82 11.12 -5.79 3.85
CA LEU A 82 10.93 -4.40 4.27
C LEU A 82 9.48 -4.13 4.65
N LEU A 83 8.53 -4.50 3.79
CA LEU A 83 7.10 -4.34 4.06
C LEU A 83 6.66 -5.15 5.28
N THR A 84 7.12 -6.40 5.41
CA THR A 84 6.85 -7.25 6.58
C THR A 84 7.39 -6.61 7.86
N ASN A 85 8.56 -6.01 7.83
CA ASN A 85 9.12 -5.29 8.97
C ASN A 85 8.27 -4.08 9.37
N VAL A 86 7.68 -3.37 8.39
CA VAL A 86 6.83 -2.19 8.65
C VAL A 86 5.44 -2.59 9.12
N SER A 87 4.76 -3.45 8.38
CA SER A 87 3.33 -3.74 8.57
C SER A 87 3.03 -5.01 9.36
N GLY A 88 3.98 -5.93 9.49
CA GLY A 88 3.76 -7.27 9.98
C GLY A 88 3.39 -8.22 8.84
N GLU A 89 2.38 -9.05 9.03
CA GLU A 89 1.95 -9.99 7.99
C GLU A 89 1.35 -9.26 6.79
N LEU A 90 1.80 -9.64 5.59
CA LEU A 90 1.25 -9.13 4.35
C LEU A 90 -0.04 -9.88 4.00
N VAL A 91 -1.02 -9.16 3.47
CA VAL A 91 -2.29 -9.76 3.04
C VAL A 91 -2.22 -10.28 1.61
N ASP A 92 -3.01 -11.32 1.32
CA ASP A 92 -3.18 -11.81 -0.03
C ASP A 92 -4.05 -10.85 -0.84
N TYR A 93 -3.68 -10.64 -2.11
CA TYR A 93 -4.50 -9.87 -3.04
C TYR A 93 -5.60 -10.77 -3.63
N SER A 94 -6.58 -11.09 -2.79
CA SER A 94 -7.81 -11.78 -3.19
C SER A 94 -8.88 -10.78 -3.64
N TYR A 95 -9.93 -11.24 -4.35
CA TYR A 95 -11.02 -10.41 -4.85
C TYR A 95 -10.55 -9.23 -5.73
N ARG A 96 -9.75 -9.55 -6.73
CA ARG A 96 -9.06 -8.60 -7.61
C ARG A 96 -10.05 -7.75 -8.42
N SER A 97 -9.73 -6.46 -8.59
CA SER A 97 -10.43 -5.56 -9.52
C SER A 97 -9.70 -5.41 -10.85
N THR A 98 -8.41 -5.72 -10.89
CA THR A 98 -7.54 -5.59 -12.07
C THR A 98 -6.57 -6.77 -12.18
N PRO A 99 -6.15 -7.15 -13.40
CA PRO A 99 -5.14 -8.17 -13.59
C PRO A 99 -3.81 -7.74 -12.97
N ARG A 100 -3.22 -8.60 -12.13
CA ARG A 100 -1.87 -8.43 -11.58
C ARG A 100 -1.21 -9.79 -11.51
N ASN A 101 0.08 -9.86 -11.82
CA ASN A 101 0.86 -11.06 -11.69
C ASN A 101 1.53 -11.11 -10.32
N GLN A 102 1.43 -12.25 -9.66
CA GLN A 102 2.22 -12.52 -8.46
C GLN A 102 3.69 -12.68 -8.87
N VAL A 103 4.58 -11.95 -8.22
CA VAL A 103 6.01 -11.94 -8.54
C VAL A 103 6.79 -12.77 -7.54
N SER A 104 6.49 -12.61 -6.25
CA SER A 104 7.10 -13.36 -5.14
C SER A 104 6.21 -13.25 -3.91
N GLY A 105 6.00 -14.33 -3.19
CA GLY A 105 5.21 -14.30 -1.95
C GLY A 105 3.91 -13.51 -2.09
N LYS A 106 3.78 -12.42 -1.37
CA LYS A 106 2.61 -11.51 -1.44
C LYS A 106 2.90 -10.20 -2.20
N ILE A 107 3.90 -10.22 -3.08
CA ILE A 107 4.28 -9.10 -3.95
C ILE A 107 3.71 -9.32 -5.34
N TYR A 108 3.07 -8.31 -5.88
CA TYR A 108 2.41 -8.32 -7.19
C TYR A 108 2.95 -7.20 -8.07
N THR A 109 2.84 -7.37 -9.39
CA THR A 109 3.08 -6.26 -10.33
C THR A 109 2.09 -5.13 -10.08
N SER A 110 2.46 -3.91 -10.46
CA SER A 110 1.48 -2.83 -10.61
C SER A 110 0.45 -3.22 -11.69
N THR A 111 -0.68 -2.52 -11.72
CA THR A 111 -1.73 -2.74 -12.72
C THR A 111 -1.16 -2.57 -14.13
N HIS A 112 -1.35 -3.58 -14.98
CA HIS A 112 -1.09 -3.45 -16.41
C HIS A 112 -2.20 -2.60 -17.04
N TYR A 113 -1.87 -1.35 -17.35
CA TYR A 113 -2.80 -0.42 -17.96
C TYR A 113 -2.16 0.19 -19.22
N PRO A 114 -2.94 0.47 -20.28
CA PRO A 114 -2.38 1.07 -21.50
C PRO A 114 -1.71 2.41 -21.19
N ALA A 115 -0.48 2.61 -21.68
CA ALA A 115 0.33 3.79 -21.36
C ALA A 115 -0.33 5.15 -21.74
N HIS A 116 -1.26 5.13 -22.70
CA HIS A 116 -2.00 6.33 -23.14
C HIS A 116 -3.24 6.65 -22.27
N GLN A 117 -3.55 5.82 -21.29
CA GLN A 117 -4.71 6.00 -20.42
C GLN A 117 -4.27 6.39 -19.01
N THR A 118 -5.00 7.31 -18.41
CA THR A 118 -4.78 7.75 -17.03
C THR A 118 -5.59 6.89 -16.08
N ILE A 119 -4.95 6.40 -15.02
CA ILE A 119 -5.65 5.79 -13.89
C ILE A 119 -6.04 6.92 -12.93
N ALA A 120 -7.33 7.11 -12.71
CA ALA A 120 -7.82 8.11 -11.77
C ALA A 120 -7.36 7.78 -10.33
N LEU A 121 -7.17 8.83 -9.51
CA LEU A 121 -6.88 8.67 -8.07
C LEU A 121 -7.98 7.84 -7.40
N HIS A 122 -7.58 6.82 -6.65
CA HIS A 122 -8.50 5.90 -5.99
C HIS A 122 -7.91 5.35 -4.69
N ASN A 123 -8.78 4.93 -3.80
CA ASN A 123 -8.39 4.22 -2.58
C ASN A 123 -8.34 2.72 -2.86
N GLU A 124 -7.15 2.12 -2.76
CA GLU A 124 -6.98 0.69 -3.03
C GLU A 124 -7.90 -0.17 -2.14
N MET A 125 -8.58 -1.14 -2.74
CA MET A 125 -9.51 -2.09 -2.10
C MET A 125 -10.68 -1.47 -1.31
N SER A 126 -11.01 -0.20 -1.48
CA SER A 126 -12.14 0.44 -0.81
C SER A 126 -13.52 -0.09 -1.24
N TYR A 127 -13.56 -0.88 -2.31
CA TYR A 127 -14.72 -1.65 -2.76
C TYR A 127 -14.94 -2.95 -1.96
N SER A 128 -14.14 -3.18 -0.93
CA SER A 128 -14.24 -4.31 -0.01
C SER A 128 -14.40 -3.81 1.43
N ARG A 129 -14.91 -4.65 2.31
CA ARG A 129 -14.91 -4.41 3.76
C ARG A 129 -13.59 -4.80 4.44
N GLN A 130 -12.70 -5.42 3.70
CA GLN A 130 -11.35 -5.79 4.14
C GLN A 130 -10.34 -5.14 3.22
N TRP A 131 -9.44 -4.36 3.78
CA TRP A 131 -8.40 -3.62 3.06
C TRP A 131 -7.10 -3.59 3.86
N PRO A 132 -5.94 -3.49 3.20
CA PRO A 132 -4.67 -3.27 3.89
C PRO A 132 -4.58 -1.84 4.44
N MET A 133 -4.02 -1.71 5.64
CA MET A 133 -3.77 -0.39 6.26
C MET A 133 -2.58 0.34 5.62
N ILE A 134 -1.65 -0.39 5.04
CA ILE A 134 -0.43 0.13 4.42
C ILE A 134 -0.29 -0.51 3.05
N ILE A 135 0.01 0.31 2.06
CA ILE A 135 0.41 -0.13 0.72
C ILE A 135 1.84 0.31 0.45
N GLY A 136 2.64 -0.56 -0.16
CA GLY A 136 4.00 -0.25 -0.57
C GLY A 136 4.19 -0.42 -2.06
N PHE A 137 5.01 0.45 -2.65
CA PHE A 137 5.44 0.38 -4.04
C PHE A 137 6.96 0.31 -4.11
N PHE A 138 7.47 -0.52 -5.00
CA PHE A 138 8.89 -0.63 -5.27
C PHE A 138 9.14 -0.42 -6.76
N CYS A 139 9.90 0.61 -7.09
CA CYS A 139 10.29 0.92 -8.46
C CYS A 139 11.49 0.06 -8.85
N VAL A 140 11.25 -1.02 -9.59
CA VAL A 140 12.30 -1.91 -10.12
C VAL A 140 13.00 -1.24 -11.31
N GLN A 141 12.22 -0.59 -12.17
CA GLN A 141 12.73 0.14 -13.33
C GLN A 141 11.95 1.46 -13.48
N PRO A 142 12.62 2.61 -13.41
CA PRO A 142 11.95 3.89 -13.63
C PRO A 142 11.55 4.03 -15.10
N ALA A 143 10.48 4.78 -15.34
CA ALA A 143 10.11 5.20 -16.69
C ALA A 143 11.15 6.20 -17.24
N GLY A 144 11.32 6.23 -18.57
CA GLY A 144 12.18 7.21 -19.22
C GLY A 144 11.60 8.62 -19.16
N GLU A 145 10.26 8.70 -19.30
CA GLU A 145 9.48 9.94 -19.15
C GLU A 145 8.16 9.59 -18.46
N GLY A 146 7.65 10.48 -17.59
CA GLY A 146 6.45 10.25 -16.81
C GLY A 146 6.62 9.15 -15.77
N GLY A 147 5.56 8.41 -15.50
CA GLY A 147 5.57 7.25 -14.60
C GLY A 147 5.47 7.62 -13.12
N GLU A 148 5.16 8.87 -12.81
CA GLU A 148 4.89 9.31 -11.46
C GLU A 148 3.64 8.63 -10.91
N THR A 149 3.67 8.29 -9.64
CA THR A 149 2.49 7.82 -8.90
C THR A 149 1.85 9.01 -8.18
N PRO A 150 0.72 9.56 -8.67
CA PRO A 150 0.04 10.66 -8.00
C PRO A 150 -0.53 10.17 -6.66
N LEU A 151 -0.42 11.00 -5.63
CA LEU A 151 -0.94 10.72 -4.30
C LEU A 151 -1.90 11.85 -3.87
N ALA A 152 -2.96 11.48 -3.15
CA ALA A 152 -3.85 12.42 -2.51
C ALA A 152 -4.09 12.02 -1.05
N ASP A 153 -4.12 13.00 -0.16
CA ASP A 153 -4.48 12.79 1.23
C ASP A 153 -6.01 12.69 1.36
N SER A 154 -6.52 11.51 1.66
CA SER A 154 -7.95 11.23 1.78
C SER A 154 -8.65 12.02 2.90
N ARG A 155 -7.92 12.55 3.89
CA ARG A 155 -8.42 13.50 4.90
C ARG A 155 -8.74 14.84 4.26
N ARG A 156 -7.82 15.35 3.43
CA ARG A 156 -8.01 16.60 2.68
C ARG A 156 -9.09 16.47 1.63
N VAL A 157 -9.15 15.34 0.93
CA VAL A 157 -10.24 15.04 0.00
C VAL A 157 -11.58 15.09 0.72
N PHE A 158 -11.71 14.41 1.87
CA PHE A 158 -12.92 14.46 2.68
C PHE A 158 -13.30 15.88 3.08
N ALA A 159 -12.34 16.70 3.52
CA ALA A 159 -12.59 18.08 3.94
C ALA A 159 -13.05 18.98 2.80
N GLN A 160 -12.63 18.71 1.55
CA GLN A 160 -12.94 19.53 0.38
C GLN A 160 -14.26 19.16 -0.30
N ILE A 161 -14.80 17.96 -0.06
CA ILE A 161 -16.09 17.56 -0.61
C ILE A 161 -17.20 18.36 0.08
N ASP A 162 -18.20 18.78 -0.69
CA ASP A 162 -19.36 19.49 -0.19
C ASP A 162 -19.98 18.77 1.01
N PRO A 163 -20.30 19.47 2.12
CA PRO A 163 -20.85 18.87 3.34
C PRO A 163 -22.14 18.07 3.12
N GLU A 164 -23.04 18.50 2.25
CA GLU A 164 -24.29 17.78 1.98
C GLU A 164 -24.02 16.50 1.20
N ILE A 165 -23.08 16.53 0.25
CA ILE A 165 -22.61 15.31 -0.44
C ILE A 165 -21.98 14.33 0.55
N ARG A 166 -21.08 14.81 1.44
CA ARG A 166 -20.48 13.96 2.47
C ARG A 166 -21.53 13.29 3.36
N LYS A 167 -22.50 14.05 3.82
CA LYS A 167 -23.61 13.58 4.66
C LYS A 167 -24.40 12.47 3.97
N GLU A 168 -24.71 12.64 2.68
CA GLU A 168 -25.41 11.61 1.91
C GLU A 168 -24.58 10.33 1.75
N PHE A 169 -23.29 10.47 1.45
CA PHE A 169 -22.39 9.30 1.33
C PHE A 169 -22.20 8.58 2.66
N ILE A 170 -22.07 9.30 3.78
CA ILE A 170 -22.00 8.71 5.13
C ILE A 170 -23.29 7.93 5.42
N ARG A 171 -24.45 8.52 5.14
CA ARG A 171 -25.75 7.92 5.44
C ARG A 171 -26.07 6.73 4.54
N LYS A 172 -25.79 6.83 3.23
CA LYS A 172 -26.18 5.83 2.23
C LYS A 172 -25.14 4.76 2.01
N GLN A 173 -23.88 5.06 2.27
CA GLN A 173 -22.74 4.23 1.93
C GLN A 173 -22.60 4.02 0.41
N VAL A 174 -21.77 3.07 -0.04
CA VAL A 174 -21.62 2.73 -1.46
C VAL A 174 -21.89 1.24 -1.66
N MET A 175 -22.82 0.93 -2.56
CA MET A 175 -23.03 -0.44 -2.97
C MET A 175 -22.25 -0.71 -4.26
N TYR A 176 -21.28 -1.61 -4.17
CA TYR A 176 -20.55 -2.10 -5.32
C TYR A 176 -21.25 -3.33 -5.90
N VAL A 177 -21.57 -3.26 -7.18
CA VAL A 177 -22.14 -4.38 -7.93
C VAL A 177 -21.14 -4.78 -9.00
N ARG A 178 -20.76 -6.06 -9.03
CA ARG A 178 -19.86 -6.61 -10.03
C ARG A 178 -20.55 -7.75 -10.77
N ASN A 179 -20.49 -7.69 -12.08
CA ASN A 179 -20.97 -8.75 -12.95
C ASN A 179 -19.75 -9.42 -13.57
N TYR A 180 -19.74 -10.73 -13.56
CA TYR A 180 -18.68 -11.57 -14.11
C TYR A 180 -19.30 -12.44 -15.20
N ASP A 181 -18.62 -12.54 -16.32
CA ASP A 181 -19.01 -13.38 -17.42
C ASP A 181 -17.75 -14.02 -18.01
N ASP A 182 -17.70 -15.35 -18.03
CA ASP A 182 -16.55 -16.09 -18.56
C ASP A 182 -16.32 -15.86 -20.06
N ASP A 183 -17.35 -15.40 -20.77
CA ASP A 183 -17.28 -15.12 -22.22
C ASP A 183 -16.99 -13.63 -22.53
N ALA A 184 -16.88 -12.77 -21.51
CA ALA A 184 -16.58 -11.34 -21.66
C ALA A 184 -15.06 -11.08 -21.72
N LEU A 185 -14.70 -9.85 -22.15
CA LEU A 185 -13.31 -9.38 -22.16
C LEU A 185 -12.78 -8.96 -20.77
N ASP A 186 -13.65 -8.94 -19.78
CA ASP A 186 -13.32 -8.58 -18.40
C ASP A 186 -12.93 -9.82 -17.59
N LEU A 187 -12.43 -9.61 -16.36
CA LEU A 187 -12.04 -10.72 -15.49
C LEU A 187 -13.24 -11.63 -15.16
N SER A 188 -13.08 -12.92 -15.43
CA SER A 188 -14.03 -13.94 -15.02
C SER A 188 -14.09 -14.07 -13.49
N TRP A 189 -15.18 -14.65 -12.97
CA TRP A 189 -15.27 -14.92 -11.54
C TRP A 189 -14.17 -15.90 -11.05
N ARG A 190 -13.73 -16.83 -11.94
CA ARG A 190 -12.64 -17.77 -11.64
C ARG A 190 -11.31 -17.04 -11.41
N GLU A 191 -11.01 -16.08 -12.26
CA GLU A 191 -9.80 -15.27 -12.14
C GLU A 191 -9.82 -14.36 -10.91
N VAL A 192 -10.98 -13.77 -10.62
CA VAL A 192 -11.14 -12.85 -9.48
C VAL A 192 -11.05 -13.58 -8.15
N PHE A 193 -11.74 -14.72 -8.02
CA PHE A 193 -11.74 -15.53 -6.79
C PHE A 193 -10.64 -16.59 -6.76
N GLN A 194 -9.90 -16.78 -7.86
CA GLN A 194 -8.79 -17.71 -8.00
C GLN A 194 -9.19 -19.17 -7.67
N THR A 195 -10.38 -19.57 -8.07
CA THR A 195 -10.95 -20.91 -7.88
C THR A 195 -11.96 -21.25 -8.96
N ASP A 196 -12.11 -22.53 -9.25
CA ASP A 196 -13.18 -23.07 -10.13
C ASP A 196 -14.40 -23.58 -9.31
N SER A 197 -14.33 -23.48 -7.97
CA SER A 197 -15.35 -23.99 -7.06
C SER A 197 -16.36 -22.90 -6.69
N ARG A 198 -17.62 -23.05 -7.12
CA ARG A 198 -18.72 -22.18 -6.70
C ARG A 198 -18.88 -22.15 -5.18
N ALA A 199 -18.74 -23.29 -4.52
CA ALA A 199 -18.87 -23.39 -3.08
C ALA A 199 -17.81 -22.55 -2.35
N GLU A 200 -16.59 -22.47 -2.88
CA GLU A 200 -15.54 -21.59 -2.34
C GLU A 200 -15.88 -20.12 -2.53
N VAL A 201 -16.40 -19.75 -3.71
CA VAL A 201 -16.87 -18.38 -3.99
C VAL A 201 -18.00 -17.99 -3.04
N GLU A 202 -19.00 -18.85 -2.88
CA GLU A 202 -20.13 -18.61 -1.96
C GLU A 202 -19.67 -18.45 -0.51
N ASN A 203 -18.76 -19.31 -0.07
CA ASN A 203 -18.19 -19.24 1.28
C ASN A 203 -17.37 -17.94 1.48
N TYR A 204 -16.57 -17.56 0.48
CA TYR A 204 -15.87 -16.27 0.52
C TYR A 204 -16.85 -15.11 0.62
N CYS A 205 -17.84 -15.07 -0.26
CA CYS A 205 -18.84 -14.00 -0.31
C CYS A 205 -19.67 -13.93 0.99
N LEU A 206 -20.05 -15.07 1.55
CA LEU A 206 -20.74 -15.14 2.82
C LEU A 206 -19.91 -14.52 3.96
N LYS A 207 -18.63 -14.92 4.07
CA LYS A 207 -17.70 -14.36 5.07
C LYS A 207 -17.45 -12.86 4.88
N ALA A 208 -17.40 -12.40 3.62
CA ALA A 208 -17.22 -10.99 3.29
C ALA A 208 -18.51 -10.16 3.39
N GLY A 209 -19.67 -10.79 3.63
CA GLY A 209 -20.96 -10.12 3.66
C GLY A 209 -21.43 -9.62 2.30
N MET A 210 -21.11 -10.37 1.24
CA MET A 210 -21.56 -10.13 -0.13
C MET A 210 -22.80 -10.94 -0.44
N LYS A 211 -23.68 -10.39 -1.28
CA LYS A 211 -24.74 -11.16 -1.95
C LYS A 211 -24.21 -11.77 -3.22
N VAL A 212 -24.68 -12.98 -3.52
CA VAL A 212 -24.27 -13.80 -4.68
C VAL A 212 -25.51 -14.14 -5.49
N GLU A 213 -25.45 -13.94 -6.78
CA GLU A 213 -26.51 -14.31 -7.71
C GLU A 213 -25.86 -15.01 -8.93
N TRP A 214 -26.11 -16.31 -9.10
CA TRP A 214 -25.65 -17.08 -10.24
C TRP A 214 -26.67 -17.04 -11.39
N ASN A 215 -26.19 -16.85 -12.62
CA ASN A 215 -26.98 -17.02 -13.83
C ASN A 215 -26.30 -18.05 -14.74
N GLY A 216 -26.81 -19.28 -14.70
CA GLY A 216 -26.15 -20.41 -15.33
C GLY A 216 -24.78 -20.74 -14.73
N ASP A 217 -23.87 -21.29 -15.52
CA ASP A 217 -22.56 -21.76 -15.05
C ASP A 217 -21.44 -20.74 -15.24
N LYS A 218 -21.65 -19.74 -16.09
CA LYS A 218 -20.63 -18.80 -16.51
C LYS A 218 -20.78 -17.41 -15.91
N GLN A 219 -21.98 -17.06 -15.46
CA GLN A 219 -22.28 -15.71 -15.00
C GLN A 219 -22.50 -15.66 -13.50
N LEU A 220 -21.83 -14.72 -12.87
CA LEU A 220 -21.97 -14.40 -11.47
C LEU A 220 -22.21 -12.90 -11.30
N ARG A 221 -23.13 -12.54 -10.42
CA ARG A 221 -23.28 -11.18 -9.92
C ARG A 221 -23.03 -11.16 -8.42
N THR A 222 -22.17 -10.26 -7.98
CA THR A 222 -21.98 -9.99 -6.56
C THR A 222 -22.40 -8.56 -6.22
N SER A 223 -22.91 -8.34 -5.04
CA SER A 223 -23.16 -7.00 -4.51
C SER A 223 -22.75 -6.89 -3.05
N GLN A 224 -22.13 -5.78 -2.70
CA GLN A 224 -21.67 -5.49 -1.35
C GLN A 224 -21.86 -4.01 -1.02
N VAL A 225 -22.46 -3.72 0.13
CA VAL A 225 -22.46 -2.35 0.68
C VAL A 225 -21.18 -2.16 1.48
N CYS A 226 -20.37 -1.19 1.07
CA CYS A 226 -19.13 -0.81 1.71
C CYS A 226 -19.20 0.63 2.24
N GLN A 227 -18.25 0.98 3.06
CA GLN A 227 -18.05 2.34 3.56
C GLN A 227 -17.84 3.33 2.39
N ALA A 228 -18.33 4.55 2.55
CA ALA A 228 -17.99 5.66 1.67
C ALA A 228 -16.96 6.57 2.32
N VAL A 229 -17.02 6.65 3.63
CA VAL A 229 -16.15 7.41 4.53
C VAL A 229 -15.83 6.50 5.71
N ILE A 230 -14.63 6.61 6.25
CA ILE A 230 -14.21 5.85 7.42
C ILE A 230 -13.44 6.75 8.39
N GLU A 231 -13.58 6.48 9.66
CA GLU A 231 -12.67 6.98 10.68
C GLU A 231 -11.39 6.14 10.65
N HIS A 232 -10.24 6.80 10.48
CA HIS A 232 -8.96 6.12 10.44
C HIS A 232 -8.66 5.47 11.81
N PRO A 233 -8.45 4.14 11.89
CA PRO A 233 -8.47 3.41 13.15
C PRO A 233 -7.35 3.78 14.12
N LEU A 234 -6.26 4.41 13.64
CA LEU A 234 -5.14 4.82 14.47
C LEU A 234 -5.13 6.32 14.80
N THR A 235 -5.69 7.17 13.93
CA THR A 235 -5.64 8.64 14.13
C THR A 235 -6.98 9.24 14.51
N GLY A 236 -8.10 8.53 14.31
CA GLY A 236 -9.45 9.04 14.54
C GLY A 236 -9.92 10.06 13.50
N GLU A 237 -9.12 10.34 12.48
CA GLU A 237 -9.46 11.31 11.44
C GLU A 237 -10.41 10.70 10.41
N MET A 238 -11.38 11.51 9.97
CA MET A 238 -12.29 11.10 8.90
C MET A 238 -11.61 11.14 7.55
N VAL A 239 -11.73 10.09 6.77
CA VAL A 239 -11.14 9.96 5.43
C VAL A 239 -12.19 9.58 4.40
N TRP A 240 -12.09 10.18 3.20
CA TRP A 240 -12.86 9.74 2.04
C TRP A 240 -12.29 8.42 1.53
N PHE A 241 -13.06 7.35 1.62
CA PHE A 241 -12.56 6.00 1.38
C PHE A 241 -13.53 5.17 0.56
N ASN A 242 -13.61 5.48 -0.73
CA ASN A 242 -14.43 4.73 -1.69
C ASN A 242 -13.91 4.92 -3.13
N GLN A 243 -14.46 4.14 -4.06
CA GLN A 243 -14.19 4.22 -5.49
C GLN A 243 -15.49 4.37 -6.30
N ALA A 244 -16.49 5.04 -5.76
CA ALA A 244 -17.79 5.19 -6.42
C ALA A 244 -17.65 5.75 -7.85
N HIS A 245 -16.74 6.70 -8.07
CA HIS A 245 -16.48 7.33 -9.36
C HIS A 245 -15.90 6.37 -10.42
N LEU A 246 -15.20 5.28 -10.02
CA LEU A 246 -14.67 4.28 -10.95
C LEU A 246 -15.69 3.20 -11.30
N PHE A 247 -16.68 2.98 -10.44
CA PHE A 247 -17.72 1.96 -10.62
C PHE A 247 -19.04 2.54 -11.14
N HIS A 248 -19.13 3.86 -11.33
CA HIS A 248 -20.31 4.50 -11.88
C HIS A 248 -20.33 4.34 -13.41
N VAL A 249 -21.52 4.12 -13.97
CA VAL A 249 -21.72 3.85 -15.39
C VAL A 249 -21.73 5.09 -16.32
N SER A 250 -21.57 6.29 -15.75
CA SER A 250 -21.55 7.56 -16.51
C SER A 250 -20.16 7.93 -16.96
#